data_42a6117d85fad8212430cac95bf97405
#
_entry.id   42a6117d85fad8212430cac95bf97405
#
_cell.length_a   1.000
_cell.length_b   1.000
_cell.length_c   1.000
_cell.angle_alpha   90.00
_cell.angle_beta   90.00
_cell.angle_gamma   90.00
#
_symmetry.space_group_name_H-M   'P 1'
#
loop_
_entity.id
_entity.type
_entity.pdbx_description
1 polymer ?
#
loop_
_entity_poly.entity_id
_entity_poly.type
_entity_poly.pdbx_seq_one_letter_code
_entity_poly.pdbx_strand_id
1 'polypeptide(L)'
;QAQEGYIYVRAEYPLAVRRLQIAIAQAEEKGLLGENILGTGFSFKLHINRGAGAFVCGEGSALTASIEGKRGMPRVKPPRTVEQGLWEKPTVLNNVETYANIPMIIKNGADWYSRIGTPQSPGTKAFALTGNVKNTGLIEVPMGISLREIIFDIGGGIKDDKGFKAVQIGG
;
A
#
# COMPACT_ATOMS: atom_id res chain seq x y z
N GLN A 1 -8.06 -10.95 -19.22
CA GLN A 1 -8.12 -9.88 -18.22
C GLN A 1 -8.44 -10.48 -16.85
N ALA A 2 -7.86 -9.93 -15.77
CA ALA A 2 -8.21 -10.31 -14.41
C ALA A 2 -9.66 -9.88 -14.12
N GLN A 3 -10.41 -10.76 -13.44
CA GLN A 3 -11.80 -10.51 -13.04
C GLN A 3 -11.95 -10.39 -11.52
N GLU A 4 -10.89 -10.68 -10.79
CA GLU A 4 -10.87 -10.62 -9.33
C GLU A 4 -9.62 -9.91 -8.83
N GLY A 5 -9.76 -9.19 -7.75
CA GLY A 5 -8.69 -8.54 -7.00
C GLY A 5 -8.79 -8.82 -5.51
N TYR A 6 -7.66 -8.87 -4.85
CA TYR A 6 -7.56 -9.14 -3.41
C TYR A 6 -6.77 -8.05 -2.72
N ILE A 7 -7.40 -7.38 -1.76
CA ILE A 7 -6.73 -6.41 -0.89
C ILE A 7 -6.36 -7.13 0.40
N TYR A 8 -5.07 -7.37 0.60
CA TYR A 8 -4.57 -7.99 1.81
C TYR A 8 -4.28 -6.91 2.86
N VAL A 9 -4.98 -6.98 3.98
CA VAL A 9 -4.88 -5.99 5.07
C VAL A 9 -4.39 -6.69 6.34
N ARG A 10 -3.42 -6.10 7.03
CA ARG A 10 -2.95 -6.62 8.32
C ARG A 10 -4.06 -6.57 9.38
N ALA A 11 -4.03 -7.51 10.32
CA ALA A 11 -5.00 -7.59 11.42
C ALA A 11 -5.03 -6.33 12.29
N GLU A 12 -3.90 -5.62 12.37
CA GLU A 12 -3.70 -4.41 13.17
C GLU A 12 -4.45 -3.17 12.64
N TYR A 13 -5.05 -3.26 11.45
CA TYR A 13 -5.72 -2.12 10.80
C TYR A 13 -7.24 -2.31 10.62
N PRO A 14 -8.01 -2.47 11.71
CA PRO A 14 -9.46 -2.69 11.61
C PRO A 14 -10.21 -1.51 10.97
N LEU A 15 -9.73 -0.29 11.19
CA LEU A 15 -10.32 0.91 10.58
C LEU A 15 -10.12 0.92 9.06
N ALA A 16 -8.95 0.48 8.58
CA ALA A 16 -8.67 0.37 7.14
C ALA A 16 -9.64 -0.63 6.48
N VAL A 17 -9.84 -1.79 7.11
CA VAL A 17 -10.80 -2.81 6.64
C VAL A 17 -12.19 -2.22 6.51
N ARG A 18 -12.68 -1.53 7.56
CA ARG A 18 -14.01 -0.91 7.54
C ARG A 18 -14.16 0.14 6.43
N ARG A 19 -13.15 1.00 6.25
CA ARG A 19 -13.16 2.02 5.18
C ARG A 19 -13.14 1.41 3.79
N LEU A 20 -12.35 0.35 3.57
CA LEU A 20 -12.31 -0.38 2.31
C LEU A 20 -13.66 -1.05 2.01
N GLN A 21 -14.32 -1.66 3.00
CA GLN A 21 -15.66 -2.23 2.83
C GLN A 21 -16.67 -1.18 2.37
N ILE A 22 -16.67 0.00 2.99
CA ILE A 22 -17.52 1.12 2.61
C ILE A 22 -17.21 1.57 1.18
N ALA A 23 -15.94 1.75 0.84
CA ALA A 23 -15.52 2.20 -0.48
C ALA A 23 -15.88 1.20 -1.59
N ILE A 24 -15.73 -0.10 -1.34
CA ILE A 24 -16.12 -1.17 -2.27
C ILE A 24 -17.63 -1.14 -2.49
N ALA A 25 -18.43 -1.10 -1.43
CA ALA A 25 -19.89 -1.03 -1.53
C ALA A 25 -20.36 0.22 -2.32
N GLN A 26 -19.76 1.37 -2.06
CA GLN A 26 -20.07 2.60 -2.82
C GLN A 26 -19.67 2.50 -4.29
N ALA A 27 -18.55 1.83 -4.60
CA ALA A 27 -18.13 1.62 -5.97
C ALA A 27 -19.05 0.63 -6.71
N GLU A 28 -19.51 -0.41 -6.04
CA GLU A 28 -20.50 -1.36 -6.58
C GLU A 28 -21.84 -0.67 -6.84
N GLU A 29 -22.34 0.12 -5.88
CA GLU A 29 -23.57 0.91 -6.04
C GLU A 29 -23.53 1.86 -7.24
N LYS A 30 -22.34 2.41 -7.52
CA LYS A 30 -22.13 3.32 -8.67
C LYS A 30 -21.79 2.61 -9.98
N GLY A 31 -21.79 1.27 -10.00
CA GLY A 31 -21.43 0.49 -11.19
C GLY A 31 -19.96 0.60 -11.60
N LEU A 32 -19.09 0.96 -10.66
CA LEU A 32 -17.64 1.05 -10.86
C LEU A 32 -16.91 -0.24 -10.49
N LEU A 33 -17.60 -1.15 -9.82
CA LEU A 33 -17.16 -2.52 -9.48
C LEU A 33 -18.34 -3.49 -9.68
N GLY A 34 -18.06 -4.79 -9.69
CA GLY A 34 -19.05 -5.83 -9.86
C GLY A 34 -19.21 -6.24 -11.33
N GLU A 35 -20.42 -6.47 -11.75
CA GLU A 35 -20.74 -6.96 -13.09
C GLU A 35 -20.96 -5.79 -14.07
N ASN A 36 -20.52 -5.99 -15.32
CA ASN A 36 -20.75 -5.06 -16.44
C ASN A 36 -20.45 -3.59 -16.11
N ILE A 37 -19.26 -3.34 -15.59
CA ILE A 37 -18.81 -2.01 -15.13
C ILE A 37 -19.04 -0.97 -16.21
N LEU A 38 -19.81 0.08 -15.89
CA LEU A 38 -20.16 1.18 -16.80
C LEU A 38 -20.73 0.73 -18.16
N GLY A 39 -21.35 -0.45 -18.23
CA GLY A 39 -21.90 -0.98 -19.46
C GLY A 39 -20.88 -1.50 -20.49
N THR A 40 -19.64 -1.71 -20.10
CA THR A 40 -18.53 -2.08 -20.99
C THR A 40 -18.41 -3.59 -21.25
N GLY A 41 -19.23 -4.41 -20.57
CA GLY A 41 -19.10 -5.88 -20.56
C GLY A 41 -17.97 -6.39 -19.66
N PHE A 42 -17.16 -5.51 -19.08
CA PHE A 42 -16.11 -5.89 -18.13
C PHE A 42 -16.70 -6.05 -16.71
N SER A 43 -16.29 -7.12 -16.04
CA SER A 43 -16.67 -7.38 -14.65
C SER A 43 -15.42 -7.55 -13.79
N PHE A 44 -15.44 -6.97 -12.60
CA PHE A 44 -14.31 -7.07 -11.67
C PHE A 44 -14.83 -7.07 -10.22
N LYS A 45 -14.40 -8.05 -9.46
CA LYS A 45 -14.76 -8.21 -8.06
C LYS A 45 -13.57 -8.00 -7.15
N LEU A 46 -13.75 -7.21 -6.07
CA LEU A 46 -12.74 -7.00 -5.06
C LEU A 46 -13.08 -7.76 -3.77
N HIS A 47 -12.07 -8.43 -3.23
CA HIS A 47 -12.13 -9.13 -1.97
C HIS A 47 -11.18 -8.49 -0.96
N ILE A 48 -11.58 -8.46 0.32
CA ILE A 48 -10.70 -8.09 1.41
C ILE A 48 -10.28 -9.35 2.15
N ASN A 49 -8.96 -9.59 2.19
CA ASN A 49 -8.38 -10.67 2.98
C ASN A 49 -7.64 -10.08 4.19
N ARG A 50 -7.99 -10.54 5.38
CA ARG A 50 -7.39 -10.08 6.64
C ARG A 50 -6.28 -11.03 7.05
N GLY A 51 -5.06 -10.50 7.14
CA GLY A 51 -3.93 -11.24 7.67
C GLY A 51 -4.05 -11.50 9.18
N ALA A 52 -3.34 -12.49 9.67
CA ALA A 52 -3.28 -12.87 11.08
C ALA A 52 -2.14 -12.17 11.86
N GLY A 53 -1.54 -11.09 11.32
CA GLY A 53 -0.49 -10.31 11.97
C GLY A 53 0.94 -10.80 11.71
N ALA A 54 1.15 -11.82 10.89
CA ALA A 54 2.47 -12.31 10.55
C ALA A 54 3.20 -11.35 9.58
N PHE A 55 4.32 -10.78 10.01
CA PHE A 55 5.12 -9.86 9.20
C PHE A 55 5.59 -10.47 7.86
N VAL A 56 5.93 -11.76 7.87
CA VAL A 56 6.37 -12.49 6.67
C VAL A 56 5.34 -12.46 5.53
N CYS A 57 4.05 -12.33 5.83
CA CYS A 57 2.98 -12.23 4.82
C CYS A 57 3.02 -10.90 4.04
N GLY A 58 3.92 -9.98 4.34
CA GLY A 58 4.24 -8.82 3.49
C GLY A 58 5.10 -9.18 2.27
N GLU A 59 5.78 -10.32 2.27
CA GLU A 59 6.47 -10.85 1.09
C GLU A 59 5.45 -11.46 0.12
N GLY A 60 5.59 -11.20 -1.18
CA GLY A 60 4.55 -11.50 -2.17
C GLY A 60 4.14 -12.98 -2.25
N SER A 61 5.07 -13.92 -2.18
CA SER A 61 4.74 -15.35 -2.23
C SER A 61 4.12 -15.87 -0.93
N ALA A 62 4.54 -15.33 0.21
CA ALA A 62 3.92 -15.62 1.50
C ALA A 62 2.50 -15.02 1.59
N LEU A 63 2.29 -13.83 1.03
CA LEU A 63 0.97 -13.19 0.93
C LEU A 63 0.00 -14.02 0.09
N THR A 64 0.42 -14.48 -1.09
CA THR A 64 -0.43 -15.34 -1.94
C THR A 64 -0.78 -16.66 -1.24
N ALA A 65 0.20 -17.32 -0.60
CA ALA A 65 -0.04 -18.53 0.18
C ALA A 65 -1.04 -18.28 1.33
N SER A 66 -0.94 -17.12 2.01
CA SER A 66 -1.87 -16.74 3.07
C SER A 66 -3.30 -16.54 2.55
N ILE A 67 -3.48 -15.90 1.38
CA ILE A 67 -4.81 -15.76 0.74
C ILE A 67 -5.38 -17.14 0.39
N GLU A 68 -4.56 -18.07 -0.07
CA GLU A 68 -4.94 -19.45 -0.38
C GLU A 68 -5.26 -20.29 0.85
N GLY A 69 -5.17 -19.74 2.07
CA GLY A 69 -5.37 -20.48 3.32
C GLY A 69 -4.21 -21.38 3.71
N LYS A 70 -3.09 -21.26 3.04
CA LYS A 70 -1.86 -21.98 3.34
C LYS A 70 -1.00 -21.23 4.36
N ARG A 71 -0.01 -21.90 4.94
CA ARG A 71 0.98 -21.23 5.79
C ARG A 71 1.75 -20.19 4.96
N GLY A 72 1.80 -18.95 5.44
CA GLY A 72 2.48 -17.83 4.79
C GLY A 72 4.00 -18.00 4.82
N MET A 73 4.52 -18.81 3.94
CA MET A 73 5.97 -19.03 3.79
C MET A 73 6.44 -18.50 2.43
N PRO A 74 7.57 -17.76 2.40
CA PRO A 74 8.18 -17.34 1.14
C PRO A 74 8.62 -18.56 0.32
N ARG A 75 8.53 -18.45 -0.98
CA ARG A 75 9.06 -19.45 -1.91
C ARG A 75 10.19 -18.89 -2.75
N VAL A 76 11.06 -19.77 -3.21
CA VAL A 76 12.16 -19.44 -4.13
C VAL A 76 11.58 -19.05 -5.49
N LYS A 77 12.19 -18.06 -6.13
CA LYS A 77 11.85 -17.61 -7.49
C LYS A 77 12.95 -18.10 -8.46
N PRO A 78 12.68 -18.50 -9.68
CA PRO A 78 11.38 -18.60 -10.34
C PRO A 78 10.49 -19.74 -9.79
N PRO A 79 9.15 -19.74 -10.05
CA PRO A 79 8.40 -18.80 -10.88
C PRO A 79 8.12 -17.46 -10.18
N ARG A 80 8.01 -16.39 -10.97
CA ARG A 80 7.57 -15.09 -10.47
C ARG A 80 6.05 -15.06 -10.30
N THR A 81 5.53 -14.18 -9.47
CA THR A 81 4.09 -14.04 -9.23
C THR A 81 3.29 -13.76 -10.51
N VAL A 82 3.89 -13.02 -11.47
CA VAL A 82 3.28 -12.77 -12.79
C VAL A 82 3.21 -14.01 -13.69
N GLU A 83 3.98 -15.03 -13.39
CA GLU A 83 3.99 -16.31 -14.10
C GLU A 83 3.08 -17.32 -13.38
N GLN A 84 3.23 -17.42 -12.05
CA GLN A 84 2.51 -18.32 -11.18
C GLN A 84 2.32 -17.72 -9.80
N GLY A 85 1.22 -17.01 -9.62
CA GLY A 85 0.82 -16.33 -8.39
C GLY A 85 -0.32 -17.03 -7.67
N LEU A 86 -1.37 -16.29 -7.35
CA LEU A 86 -2.53 -16.76 -6.61
C LEU A 86 -3.26 -17.88 -7.36
N TRP A 87 -3.47 -19.02 -6.68
CA TRP A 87 -4.00 -20.25 -7.26
C TRP A 87 -3.28 -20.70 -8.55
N GLU A 88 -1.97 -20.53 -8.56
CA GLU A 88 -1.09 -20.87 -9.68
C GLU A 88 -1.39 -20.09 -10.97
N LYS A 89 -2.19 -19.01 -10.89
CA LYS A 89 -2.52 -18.15 -12.03
C LYS A 89 -1.59 -16.94 -12.09
N PRO A 90 -1.33 -16.40 -13.28
CA PRO A 90 -0.61 -15.14 -13.44
C PRO A 90 -1.26 -14.03 -12.59
N THR A 91 -0.49 -13.41 -11.71
CA THR A 91 -1.00 -12.44 -10.73
C THR A 91 -0.14 -11.19 -10.70
N VAL A 92 -0.77 -10.03 -10.84
CA VAL A 92 -0.14 -8.73 -10.62
C VAL A 92 -0.27 -8.36 -9.15
N LEU A 93 0.85 -8.11 -8.48
CA LEU A 93 0.92 -7.74 -7.08
C LEU A 93 1.68 -6.43 -6.92
N ASN A 94 1.06 -5.46 -6.27
CA ASN A 94 1.69 -4.18 -5.92
C ASN A 94 1.27 -3.74 -4.52
N ASN A 95 2.08 -2.88 -3.90
CA ASN A 95 1.72 -2.22 -2.66
C ASN A 95 0.50 -1.31 -2.88
N VAL A 96 -0.32 -1.16 -1.85
CA VAL A 96 -1.49 -0.29 -1.87
C VAL A 96 -1.11 1.17 -2.15
N GLU A 97 0.03 1.62 -1.68
CA GLU A 97 0.55 2.97 -1.96
C GLU A 97 0.81 3.17 -3.47
N THR A 98 1.34 2.15 -4.15
CA THR A 98 1.49 2.16 -5.62
C THR A 98 0.13 2.32 -6.30
N TYR A 99 -0.87 1.51 -5.93
CA TYR A 99 -2.21 1.63 -6.50
C TYR A 99 -2.87 2.98 -6.20
N ALA A 100 -2.66 3.56 -5.01
CA ALA A 100 -3.20 4.85 -4.63
C ALA A 100 -2.65 6.01 -5.49
N ASN A 101 -1.45 5.89 -6.02
CA ASN A 101 -0.85 6.91 -6.90
C ASN A 101 -1.36 6.82 -8.35
N ILE A 102 -1.82 5.65 -8.82
CA ILE A 102 -2.21 5.44 -10.23
C ILE A 102 -3.29 6.42 -10.70
N PRO A 103 -4.40 6.67 -9.97
CA PRO A 103 -5.43 7.61 -10.42
C PRO A 103 -4.89 9.02 -10.64
N MET A 104 -3.99 9.48 -9.78
CA MET A 104 -3.39 10.81 -9.89
C MET A 104 -2.40 10.90 -11.06
N ILE A 105 -1.65 9.83 -11.30
CA ILE A 105 -0.75 9.74 -12.47
C ILE A 105 -1.54 9.75 -13.77
N ILE A 106 -2.63 8.98 -13.85
CA ILE A 106 -3.50 8.95 -15.04
C ILE A 106 -4.12 10.33 -15.28
N LYS A 107 -4.58 11.00 -14.22
CA LYS A 107 -5.24 12.31 -14.32
C LYS A 107 -4.27 13.43 -14.73
N ASN A 108 -3.07 13.46 -14.16
CA ASN A 108 -2.13 14.58 -14.28
C ASN A 108 -0.96 14.31 -15.24
N GLY A 109 -0.77 13.06 -15.65
CA GLY A 109 0.31 12.63 -16.53
C GLY A 109 1.60 12.21 -15.80
N ALA A 110 2.42 11.44 -16.50
CA ALA A 110 3.68 10.92 -15.98
C ALA A 110 4.69 12.04 -15.65
N ASP A 111 4.74 13.08 -16.48
CA ASP A 111 5.64 14.22 -16.26
C ASP A 111 5.32 14.98 -14.98
N TRP A 112 4.04 15.07 -14.60
CA TRP A 112 3.66 15.66 -13.31
C TRP A 112 4.24 14.85 -12.16
N TYR A 113 4.09 13.53 -12.18
CA TYR A 113 4.58 12.66 -11.11
C TYR A 113 6.10 12.62 -11.03
N SER A 114 6.78 12.60 -12.18
CA SER A 114 8.24 12.54 -12.25
C SER A 114 8.96 13.79 -11.72
N ARG A 115 8.25 14.92 -11.61
CA ARG A 115 8.77 16.16 -11.02
C ARG A 115 8.69 16.21 -9.49
N ILE A 116 7.96 15.28 -8.88
CA ILE A 116 7.86 15.18 -7.42
C ILE A 116 8.96 14.22 -6.95
N GLY A 117 9.72 14.61 -5.94
CA GLY A 117 10.79 13.78 -5.42
C GLY A 117 12.13 13.99 -6.13
N THR A 118 12.88 12.92 -6.35
CA THR A 118 14.19 12.97 -7.00
C THR A 118 14.14 12.30 -8.40
N PRO A 119 15.09 12.60 -9.29
CA PRO A 119 15.15 11.95 -10.60
C PRO A 119 15.23 10.42 -10.56
N GLN A 120 15.88 9.86 -9.55
CA GLN A 120 16.01 8.40 -9.37
C GLN A 120 14.84 7.78 -8.59
N SER A 121 14.13 8.59 -7.79
CA SER A 121 12.99 8.14 -6.97
C SER A 121 11.89 9.20 -7.01
N PRO A 122 11.09 9.23 -8.07
CA PRO A 122 9.99 10.18 -8.19
C PRO A 122 8.82 9.79 -7.28
N GLY A 123 8.00 10.80 -6.96
CA GLY A 123 6.80 10.65 -6.17
C GLY A 123 6.98 10.97 -4.70
N THR A 124 6.01 10.54 -3.91
CA THR A 124 5.92 10.76 -2.48
C THR A 124 6.07 9.45 -1.69
N LYS A 125 6.28 9.61 -0.38
CA LYS A 125 6.29 8.49 0.56
C LYS A 125 5.50 8.84 1.81
N ALA A 126 4.60 7.93 2.21
CA ALA A 126 3.88 8.04 3.48
C ALA A 126 4.71 7.44 4.62
N PHE A 127 4.80 8.18 5.73
CA PHE A 127 5.43 7.72 6.97
C PHE A 127 4.47 7.85 8.16
N ALA A 128 4.47 6.84 9.01
CA ALA A 128 3.90 6.93 10.34
C ALA A 128 4.99 7.45 11.30
N LEU A 129 4.95 8.75 11.58
CA LEU A 129 5.90 9.39 12.48
C LEU A 129 5.48 9.17 13.92
N THR A 130 6.34 8.52 14.71
CA THR A 130 6.04 8.13 16.08
C THR A 130 7.28 8.20 16.98
N GLY A 131 7.12 7.94 18.26
CA GLY A 131 8.20 7.98 19.25
C GLY A 131 8.29 9.32 19.98
N ASN A 132 9.50 9.74 20.32
CA ASN A 132 9.76 10.93 21.14
C ASN A 132 9.82 12.23 20.33
N VAL A 133 9.02 12.36 19.28
CA VAL A 133 8.82 13.62 18.54
C VAL A 133 7.63 14.39 19.10
N LYS A 134 7.64 15.72 18.99
CA LYS A 134 6.54 16.57 19.49
C LYS A 134 5.23 16.30 18.76
N ASN A 135 5.27 16.21 17.42
CA ASN A 135 4.11 15.93 16.57
C ASN A 135 4.20 14.50 16.02
N THR A 136 3.28 13.64 16.41
CA THR A 136 3.15 12.27 15.87
C THR A 136 1.98 12.20 14.91
N GLY A 137 2.04 11.32 13.92
CA GLY A 137 0.94 11.14 12.96
C GLY A 137 1.38 10.52 11.64
N LEU A 138 0.44 10.47 10.72
CA LEU A 138 0.71 10.06 9.34
C LEU A 138 1.07 11.32 8.52
N ILE A 139 2.21 11.26 7.86
CA ILE A 139 2.70 12.32 6.99
C ILE A 139 2.97 11.77 5.59
N GLU A 140 2.77 12.61 4.58
CA GLU A 140 3.19 12.31 3.21
C GLU A 140 4.19 13.37 2.77
N VAL A 141 5.33 12.93 2.26
CA VAL A 141 6.45 13.80 1.91
C VAL A 141 7.05 13.41 0.56
N PRO A 142 7.63 14.35 -0.20
CA PRO A 142 8.32 14.01 -1.43
C PRO A 142 9.54 13.13 -1.15
N MET A 143 9.82 12.21 -2.06
CA MET A 143 11.05 11.41 -2.00
C MET A 143 12.28 12.33 -2.05
N GLY A 144 13.31 11.99 -1.28
CA GLY A 144 14.53 12.82 -1.15
C GLY A 144 14.52 13.83 -0.02
N ILE A 145 13.39 14.02 0.67
CA ILE A 145 13.36 14.81 1.91
C ILE A 145 14.34 14.23 2.94
N SER A 146 14.99 15.07 3.70
CA SER A 146 15.93 14.62 4.74
C SER A 146 15.20 14.18 6.00
N LEU A 147 15.81 13.23 6.74
CA LEU A 147 15.29 12.84 8.06
C LEU A 147 15.29 14.01 9.05
N ARG A 148 16.17 14.98 8.88
CA ARG A 148 16.20 16.20 9.69
C ARG A 148 14.90 17.00 9.49
N GLU A 149 14.51 17.27 8.26
CA GLU A 149 13.26 17.98 7.96
C GLU A 149 12.04 17.22 8.49
N ILE A 150 12.01 15.90 8.33
CA ILE A 150 10.91 15.07 8.86
C ILE A 150 10.81 15.19 10.39
N ILE A 151 11.94 15.09 11.09
CA ILE A 151 11.95 15.04 12.56
C ILE A 151 11.76 16.42 13.17
N PHE A 152 12.44 17.45 12.64
CA PHE A 152 12.49 18.76 13.27
C PHE A 152 11.46 19.73 12.70
N ASP A 153 11.29 19.80 11.39
CA ASP A 153 10.39 20.76 10.77
C ASP A 153 8.94 20.27 10.81
N ILE A 154 8.70 18.99 10.43
CA ILE A 154 7.36 18.41 10.46
C ILE A 154 7.03 17.87 11.86
N GLY A 155 7.92 17.08 12.45
CA GLY A 155 7.77 16.48 13.76
C GLY A 155 7.92 17.44 14.93
N GLY A 156 8.36 18.67 14.68
CA GLY A 156 8.54 19.72 15.69
C GLY A 156 9.71 19.51 16.65
N GLY A 157 10.61 18.55 16.32
CA GLY A 157 11.74 18.20 17.15
C GLY A 157 11.40 17.18 18.25
N ILE A 158 12.36 16.95 19.14
CA ILE A 158 12.25 15.96 20.21
C ILE A 158 11.46 16.54 21.39
N LYS A 159 10.63 15.70 22.01
CA LYS A 159 9.86 16.07 23.23
C LYS A 159 10.80 16.54 24.35
N ASP A 160 10.32 17.49 25.13
CA ASP A 160 11.04 18.09 26.25
C ASP A 160 12.37 18.74 25.84
N ASP A 161 12.49 19.16 24.58
CA ASP A 161 13.69 19.76 23.99
C ASP A 161 14.98 18.96 24.21
N LYS A 162 14.85 17.63 24.34
CA LYS A 162 15.95 16.71 24.48
C LYS A 162 16.76 16.59 23.18
N GLY A 163 18.03 16.21 23.30
CA GLY A 163 18.89 15.97 22.14
C GLY A 163 18.41 14.76 21.30
N PHE A 164 18.50 14.89 19.97
CA PHE A 164 18.30 13.78 19.06
C PHE A 164 19.37 12.70 19.27
N LYS A 165 18.97 11.44 19.34
CA LYS A 165 19.89 10.32 19.52
C LYS A 165 19.91 9.38 18.32
N ALA A 166 18.74 8.91 17.90
CA ALA A 166 18.60 7.95 16.80
C ALA A 166 17.20 7.95 16.23
N VAL A 167 17.05 7.45 15.01
CA VAL A 167 15.77 7.15 14.35
C VAL A 167 15.83 5.77 13.74
N GLN A 168 14.75 5.03 13.82
CA GLN A 168 14.56 3.77 13.14
C GLN A 168 13.56 3.95 12.00
N ILE A 169 13.87 3.39 10.83
CA ILE A 169 13.00 3.35 9.65
C ILE A 169 12.74 1.89 9.32
N GLY A 170 11.47 1.55 9.27
CA GLY A 170 11.04 0.17 9.10
C GLY A 170 11.15 -0.66 10.37
N GLY A 171 10.99 -1.97 10.24
CA GLY A 171 11.00 -2.93 11.33
C GLY A 171 12.31 -3.66 11.54
#